data_69394106201979a5f9495a5e3f78b1d5
#
_entry.id   69394106201979a5f9495a5e3f78b1d5
#
_cell.length_a   1.000
_cell.length_b   1.000
_cell.length_c   1.000
_cell.angle_alpha   90.00
_cell.angle_beta   90.00
_cell.angle_gamma   90.00
#
_symmetry.space_group_name_H-M   'P 1'
#
loop_
_entity.id
_entity.type
_entity.pdbx_description
1 polymer ?
#
loop_
_entity_poly.entity_id
_entity_poly.type
_entity_poly.pdbx_seq_one_letter_code
_entity_poly.pdbx_strand_id
1 'polypeptide(L)'
;MKEELCKAFCQDLEIVKVPAGLAVGTGFQKSDGDQIGFYIIGPDAAGLYRVQDDGATVPWLEACGVDLGLESGAPGLRQTLAEYGVSFDAETFEIISEPMARSAVPKAGLRLVAALLRLQDSDLMAHEPAGSRSGAVSKRGLEKAG
;
A
#
# COMPACT_ATOMS: atom_id res chain seq x y z
N MET A 1 -14.44 -10.82 23.07
CA MET A 1 -14.51 -10.06 21.78
C MET A 1 -13.13 -9.75 21.20
N LYS A 2 -12.17 -9.31 22.00
CA LYS A 2 -10.82 -9.02 21.48
C LYS A 2 -10.15 -10.23 20.84
N GLU A 3 -10.21 -11.38 21.52
CA GLU A 3 -9.60 -12.60 20.98
C GLU A 3 -10.27 -13.04 19.69
N GLU A 4 -11.58 -12.89 19.60
CA GLU A 4 -12.34 -13.25 18.41
C GLU A 4 -11.96 -12.36 17.23
N LEU A 5 -11.77 -11.05 17.47
CA LEU A 5 -11.31 -10.12 16.43
C LEU A 5 -9.90 -10.46 15.98
N CYS A 6 -9.00 -10.73 16.92
CA CYS A 6 -7.62 -11.12 16.58
C CYS A 6 -7.61 -12.40 15.76
N LYS A 7 -8.44 -13.38 16.12
CA LYS A 7 -8.53 -14.63 15.38
C LYS A 7 -9.04 -14.40 13.96
N ALA A 8 -10.04 -13.53 13.80
CA ALA A 8 -10.57 -13.21 12.48
C ALA A 8 -9.50 -12.56 11.57
N PHE A 9 -8.71 -11.64 12.12
CA PHE A 9 -7.62 -11.04 11.35
C PHE A 9 -6.55 -12.05 10.95
N CYS A 10 -6.27 -13.03 11.81
CA CYS A 10 -5.25 -14.04 11.53
C CYS A 10 -5.74 -15.12 10.58
N GLN A 11 -7.04 -15.31 10.47
CA GLN A 11 -7.63 -16.40 9.72
C GLN A 11 -7.22 -16.39 8.24
N ASP A 12 -7.07 -15.21 7.66
CA ASP A 12 -6.75 -15.05 6.25
C ASP A 12 -5.27 -14.74 5.98
N LEU A 13 -4.44 -14.76 7.03
CA LEU A 13 -3.01 -14.57 6.85
C LEU A 13 -2.38 -15.81 6.24
N GLU A 14 -1.60 -15.59 5.18
CA GLU A 14 -0.80 -16.64 4.55
C GLU A 14 0.65 -16.20 4.55
N ILE A 15 1.53 -17.07 5.02
CA ILE A 15 2.96 -16.78 5.09
C ILE A 15 3.71 -17.87 4.37
N VAL A 16 4.49 -17.48 3.36
CA VAL A 16 5.26 -18.41 2.52
C VAL A 16 6.72 -17.99 2.52
N LYS A 17 7.62 -18.95 2.67
CA LYS A 17 9.05 -18.69 2.54
C LYS A 17 9.41 -18.37 1.10
N VAL A 18 10.22 -17.32 0.94
CA VAL A 18 10.77 -16.92 -0.36
C VAL A 18 12.28 -16.71 -0.19
N PRO A 19 13.07 -16.65 -1.27
CA PRO A 19 14.53 -16.56 -1.14
C PRO A 19 15.01 -15.41 -0.27
N ALA A 20 14.34 -14.24 -0.32
CA ALA A 20 14.76 -13.06 0.43
C ALA A 20 14.17 -12.98 1.85
N GLY A 21 13.24 -13.85 2.21
CA GLY A 21 12.59 -13.81 3.52
C GLY A 21 11.22 -14.47 3.50
N LEU A 22 10.17 -13.71 3.79
CA LEU A 22 8.79 -14.20 3.86
C LEU A 22 7.88 -13.35 2.99
N ALA A 23 6.96 -14.01 2.30
CA ALA A 23 5.84 -13.33 1.64
C ALA A 23 4.61 -13.47 2.53
N VAL A 24 3.94 -12.37 2.81
CA VAL A 24 2.77 -12.32 3.69
C VAL A 24 1.57 -11.86 2.88
N GLY A 25 0.53 -12.70 2.82
CA GLY A 25 -0.75 -12.34 2.24
C GLY A 25 -1.75 -12.05 3.34
N THR A 26 -2.58 -11.03 3.16
CA THR A 26 -3.61 -10.64 4.12
C THR A 26 -5.00 -10.91 3.57
N GLY A 27 -6.01 -10.77 4.42
CA GLY A 27 -7.41 -10.85 4.00
C GLY A 27 -7.93 -9.59 3.33
N PHE A 28 -7.13 -8.52 3.29
CA PHE A 28 -7.52 -7.28 2.62
C PHE A 28 -7.27 -7.41 1.12
N GLN A 29 -8.14 -6.79 0.33
CA GLN A 29 -8.07 -6.88 -1.13
C GLN A 29 -7.90 -5.51 -1.76
N LYS A 30 -7.21 -5.50 -2.91
CA LYS A 30 -7.16 -4.34 -3.79
C LYS A 30 -8.47 -4.24 -4.57
N SER A 31 -8.65 -3.12 -5.27
CA SER A 31 -9.86 -2.91 -6.06
C SER A 31 -10.04 -3.94 -7.18
N ASP A 32 -8.96 -4.58 -7.64
CA ASP A 32 -9.02 -5.64 -8.65
C ASP A 32 -9.31 -7.03 -8.07
N GLY A 33 -9.46 -7.12 -6.74
CA GLY A 33 -9.73 -8.38 -6.05
C GLY A 33 -8.52 -9.14 -5.58
N ASP A 34 -7.31 -8.72 -5.97
CA ASP A 34 -6.08 -9.35 -5.50
C ASP A 34 -5.83 -9.01 -4.02
N GLN A 35 -5.24 -9.94 -3.30
CA GLN A 35 -4.90 -9.72 -1.90
C GLN A 35 -3.81 -8.65 -1.76
N ILE A 36 -3.94 -7.84 -0.73
CA ILE A 36 -2.85 -6.96 -0.31
C ILE A 36 -1.87 -7.80 0.48
N GLY A 37 -0.63 -7.82 0.02
CA GLY A 37 0.44 -8.55 0.67
C GLY A 37 1.69 -7.72 0.74
N PHE A 38 2.67 -8.23 1.46
CA PHE A 38 3.98 -7.58 1.58
C PHE A 38 5.04 -8.64 1.84
N TYR A 39 6.29 -8.21 1.81
CA TYR A 39 7.42 -9.07 2.08
C TYR A 39 8.12 -8.65 3.36
N ILE A 40 8.59 -9.62 4.11
CA ILE A 40 9.50 -9.42 5.24
C ILE A 40 10.87 -9.89 4.74
N ILE A 41 11.78 -8.94 4.59
CA ILE A 41 13.11 -9.19 4.02
C ILE A 41 14.13 -9.22 5.16
N GLY A 42 14.95 -10.25 5.20
CA GLY A 42 16.00 -10.37 6.19
C GLY A 42 16.07 -11.76 6.80
N PRO A 43 16.94 -11.95 7.83
CA PRO A 43 17.81 -10.91 8.41
C PRO A 43 18.96 -10.51 7.48
N ASP A 44 19.39 -9.26 7.55
CA ASP A 44 20.60 -8.80 6.88
C ASP A 44 21.84 -9.17 7.72
N ALA A 45 23.02 -8.69 7.31
CA ALA A 45 24.28 -8.99 8.02
C ALA A 45 24.28 -8.47 9.47
N ALA A 46 23.48 -7.45 9.75
CA ALA A 46 23.35 -6.89 11.10
C ALA A 46 22.20 -7.54 11.89
N GLY A 47 21.50 -8.52 11.32
CA GLY A 47 20.38 -9.18 11.96
C GLY A 47 19.08 -8.37 11.90
N LEU A 48 18.99 -7.40 10.99
CA LEU A 48 17.83 -6.52 10.87
C LEU A 48 16.93 -6.94 9.70
N TYR A 49 15.68 -6.51 9.79
CA TYR A 49 14.63 -6.85 8.82
C TYR A 49 14.02 -5.59 8.24
N ARG A 50 13.41 -5.72 7.07
CA ARG A 50 12.59 -4.67 6.46
C ARG A 50 11.26 -5.26 6.02
N VAL A 51 10.25 -4.40 5.92
CA VAL A 51 9.00 -4.75 5.26
C VAL A 51 8.88 -3.91 3.99
N GLN A 52 8.32 -4.50 2.94
CA GLN A 52 8.19 -3.80 1.65
C GLN A 52 7.09 -4.44 0.80
N ASP A 53 6.62 -3.71 -0.20
CA ASP A 53 5.76 -4.27 -1.22
C ASP A 53 6.62 -4.92 -2.33
N ASP A 54 5.99 -5.31 -3.43
CA ASP A 54 6.67 -5.94 -4.56
C ASP A 54 7.08 -4.96 -5.67
N GLY A 55 6.92 -3.66 -5.43
CA GLY A 55 7.22 -2.65 -6.45
C GLY A 55 6.14 -2.48 -7.50
N ALA A 56 5.02 -3.16 -7.37
CA ALA A 56 3.94 -3.10 -8.36
C ALA A 56 2.86 -2.08 -8.00
N THR A 57 2.76 -1.66 -6.74
CA THR A 57 1.67 -0.80 -6.28
C THR A 57 1.65 0.55 -6.98
N VAL A 58 2.79 1.25 -6.99
CA VAL A 58 2.87 2.58 -7.58
C VAL A 58 2.66 2.54 -9.10
N PRO A 59 3.33 1.65 -9.85
CA PRO A 59 3.07 1.54 -11.29
C PRO A 59 1.61 1.19 -11.60
N TRP A 60 1.00 0.34 -10.79
CA TRP A 60 -0.40 -0.04 -11.00
C TRP A 60 -1.33 1.16 -10.81
N LEU A 61 -1.09 1.98 -9.79
CA LEU A 61 -1.89 3.18 -9.54
C LEU A 61 -1.76 4.16 -10.71
N GLU A 62 -0.55 4.34 -11.23
CA GLU A 62 -0.35 5.20 -12.40
C GLU A 62 -1.10 4.67 -13.63
N ALA A 63 -1.06 3.36 -13.83
CA ALA A 63 -1.80 2.73 -14.93
C ALA A 63 -3.31 2.93 -14.80
N CYS A 64 -3.80 3.08 -13.56
CA CYS A 64 -5.21 3.38 -13.28
C CYS A 64 -5.55 4.86 -13.40
N GLY A 65 -4.58 5.71 -13.71
CA GLY A 65 -4.82 7.14 -13.91
C GLY A 65 -4.59 8.02 -12.70
N VAL A 66 -4.00 7.47 -11.64
CA VAL A 66 -3.66 8.27 -10.46
C VAL A 66 -2.39 9.07 -10.73
N ASP A 67 -2.46 10.39 -10.59
CA ASP A 67 -1.28 11.23 -10.72
C ASP A 67 -0.55 11.29 -9.37
N LEU A 68 0.56 10.58 -9.27
CA LEU A 68 1.38 10.54 -8.06
C LEU A 68 2.52 11.55 -8.09
N GLY A 69 2.64 12.32 -9.17
CA GLY A 69 3.68 13.34 -9.29
C GLY A 69 5.08 12.75 -9.40
N LEU A 70 5.24 11.58 -10.03
CA LEU A 70 6.54 10.90 -10.10
C LEU A 70 7.59 11.74 -10.80
N GLU A 71 7.22 12.50 -11.83
CA GLU A 71 8.15 13.36 -12.56
C GLU A 71 8.72 14.48 -11.68
N SER A 72 7.98 14.87 -10.64
CA SER A 72 8.39 15.90 -9.69
C SER A 72 8.98 15.34 -8.40
N GLY A 73 9.31 14.04 -8.37
CA GLY A 73 9.83 13.40 -7.17
C GLY A 73 8.78 12.88 -6.22
N ALA A 74 7.51 12.87 -6.62
CA ALA A 74 6.39 12.31 -5.86
C ALA A 74 6.26 12.87 -4.43
N PRO A 75 6.23 14.20 -4.23
CA PRO A 75 6.25 14.76 -2.86
C PRO A 75 5.02 14.37 -2.03
N GLY A 76 3.84 14.34 -2.64
CA GLY A 76 2.62 13.95 -1.94
C GLY A 76 2.63 12.48 -1.54
N LEU A 77 3.10 11.62 -2.42
CA LEU A 77 3.24 10.20 -2.11
C LEU A 77 4.21 9.99 -0.95
N ARG A 78 5.38 10.64 -1.01
CA ARG A 78 6.40 10.50 0.03
C ARG A 78 5.90 11.00 1.38
N GLN A 79 5.18 12.11 1.39
CA GLN A 79 4.61 12.65 2.63
C GLN A 79 3.58 11.69 3.22
N THR A 80 2.70 11.15 2.40
CA THR A 80 1.69 10.18 2.85
C THR A 80 2.36 8.93 3.41
N LEU A 81 3.34 8.38 2.71
CA LEU A 81 4.03 7.17 3.16
C LEU A 81 4.78 7.37 4.47
N ALA A 82 5.35 8.57 4.68
CA ALA A 82 6.07 8.87 5.91
C ALA A 82 5.17 8.74 7.14
N GLU A 83 3.87 8.99 7.01
CA GLU A 83 2.91 8.82 8.12
C GLU A 83 2.83 7.37 8.59
N TYR A 84 3.20 6.42 7.73
CA TYR A 84 3.16 4.99 8.01
C TYR A 84 4.55 4.40 8.24
N GLY A 85 5.57 5.24 8.30
CA GLY A 85 6.94 4.79 8.55
C GLY A 85 7.60 4.10 7.37
N VAL A 86 7.12 4.35 6.16
CA VAL A 86 7.69 3.76 4.94
C VAL A 86 8.03 4.86 3.96
N SER A 87 8.85 4.51 2.96
CA SER A 87 9.30 5.45 1.93
C SER A 87 9.19 4.80 0.55
N PHE A 88 9.25 5.64 -0.48
CA PHE A 88 9.19 5.21 -1.86
C PHE A 88 10.60 5.21 -2.47
N ASP A 89 10.99 4.08 -3.04
CA ASP A 89 12.25 3.96 -3.78
C ASP A 89 11.95 4.16 -5.27
N ALA A 90 12.42 5.29 -5.81
CA ALA A 90 12.15 5.65 -7.20
C ALA A 90 12.87 4.75 -8.21
N GLU A 91 13.89 4.01 -7.80
CA GLU A 91 14.62 3.11 -8.70
C GLU A 91 13.93 1.77 -8.87
N THR A 92 13.38 1.22 -7.79
CA THR A 92 12.71 -0.08 -7.79
C THR A 92 11.20 0.03 -7.78
N PHE A 93 10.66 1.22 -7.53
CA PHE A 93 9.23 1.50 -7.31
C PHE A 93 8.68 0.82 -6.04
N GLU A 94 9.56 0.29 -5.20
CA GLU A 94 9.13 -0.36 -3.96
C GLU A 94 8.78 0.65 -2.88
N ILE A 95 7.78 0.28 -2.08
CA ILE A 95 7.46 0.98 -0.84
C ILE A 95 8.11 0.18 0.27
N ILE A 96 9.02 0.79 1.01
CA ILE A 96 9.98 0.08 1.85
C ILE A 96 10.17 0.79 3.19
N SER A 97 10.32 -0.01 4.25
CA SER A 97 10.65 0.51 5.58
C SER A 97 12.16 0.63 5.79
N GLU A 98 12.54 1.36 6.85
CA GLU A 98 13.91 1.30 7.34
C GLU A 98 14.18 -0.07 7.96
N PRO A 99 15.45 -0.49 8.05
CA PRO A 99 15.80 -1.72 8.76
C PRO A 99 15.38 -1.64 10.23
N MET A 100 14.95 -2.79 10.78
CA MET A 100 14.44 -2.84 12.14
C MET A 100 14.74 -4.18 12.81
N ALA A 101 14.67 -4.21 14.13
CA ALA A 101 14.74 -5.45 14.89
C ALA A 101 13.53 -6.34 14.57
N ARG A 102 13.70 -7.65 14.69
CA ARG A 102 12.65 -8.61 14.41
C ARG A 102 11.36 -8.33 15.21
N SER A 103 11.51 -7.88 16.45
CA SER A 103 10.35 -7.59 17.31
C SER A 103 9.48 -6.44 16.78
N ALA A 104 10.03 -5.55 15.96
CA ALA A 104 9.29 -4.42 15.38
C ALA A 104 8.56 -4.77 14.09
N VAL A 105 8.87 -5.93 13.49
CA VAL A 105 8.35 -6.31 12.17
C VAL A 105 6.82 -6.42 12.13
N PRO A 106 6.15 -7.07 13.09
CA PRO A 106 4.70 -7.21 12.99
C PRO A 106 3.97 -5.87 12.93
N LYS A 107 4.36 -4.93 13.77
CA LYS A 107 3.72 -3.61 13.77
C LYS A 107 4.02 -2.85 12.49
N ALA A 108 5.26 -2.94 12.01
CA ALA A 108 5.64 -2.29 10.75
C ALA A 108 4.87 -2.88 9.56
N GLY A 109 4.64 -4.19 9.57
CA GLY A 109 3.84 -4.85 8.53
C GLY A 109 2.41 -4.36 8.52
N LEU A 110 1.78 -4.21 9.69
CA LEU A 110 0.43 -3.66 9.79
C LEU A 110 0.36 -2.23 9.28
N ARG A 111 1.37 -1.42 9.58
CA ARG A 111 1.43 -0.04 9.09
C ARG A 111 1.60 0.00 7.58
N LEU A 112 2.40 -0.89 7.02
CA LEU A 112 2.56 -0.97 5.57
C LEU A 112 1.24 -1.35 4.90
N VAL A 113 0.51 -2.32 5.44
CA VAL A 113 -0.81 -2.69 4.92
C VAL A 113 -1.75 -1.48 4.95
N ALA A 114 -1.74 -0.71 6.03
CA ALA A 114 -2.56 0.50 6.14
C ALA A 114 -2.16 1.52 5.07
N ALA A 115 -0.87 1.69 4.80
CA ALA A 115 -0.40 2.57 3.73
C ALA A 115 -0.89 2.11 2.36
N LEU A 116 -0.80 0.81 2.09
CA LEU A 116 -1.25 0.26 0.82
C LEU A 116 -2.76 0.43 0.63
N LEU A 117 -3.54 0.25 1.69
CA LEU A 117 -4.98 0.50 1.66
C LEU A 117 -5.28 1.97 1.39
N ARG A 118 -4.52 2.88 2.00
CA ARG A 118 -4.69 4.31 1.75
C ARG A 118 -4.44 4.66 0.29
N LEU A 119 -3.44 4.04 -0.33
CA LEU A 119 -3.16 4.27 -1.74
C LEU A 119 -4.27 3.73 -2.64
N GLN A 120 -4.97 2.68 -2.24
CA GLN A 120 -6.13 2.17 -2.98
C GLN A 120 -7.26 3.20 -3.01
N ASP A 121 -7.43 3.99 -1.97
CA ASP A 121 -8.41 5.08 -1.96
C ASP A 121 -8.09 6.10 -3.04
N SER A 122 -6.81 6.34 -3.33
CA SER A 122 -6.40 7.23 -4.42
C SER A 122 -6.86 6.70 -5.79
N ASP A 123 -6.81 5.38 -5.99
CA ASP A 123 -7.34 4.76 -7.21
C ASP A 123 -8.83 5.02 -7.35
N LEU A 124 -9.58 4.85 -6.27
CA LEU A 124 -11.01 5.12 -6.27
C LEU A 124 -11.31 6.57 -6.63
N MET A 125 -10.54 7.51 -6.09
CA MET A 125 -10.68 8.93 -6.40
C MET A 125 -10.39 9.24 -7.88
N ALA A 126 -9.44 8.53 -8.48
CA ALA A 126 -9.08 8.73 -9.88
C ALA A 126 -10.21 8.35 -10.84
N HIS A 127 -11.15 7.51 -10.41
CA HIS A 127 -12.29 7.09 -11.22
C HIS A 127 -13.51 7.99 -11.08
N GLU A 128 -13.41 9.07 -10.30
CA GLU A 128 -14.49 10.04 -10.16
C GLU A 128 -14.72 10.77 -11.50
N PRO A 129 -15.96 11.07 -11.86
CA PRO A 129 -16.22 11.87 -13.05
C PRO A 129 -15.56 13.24 -12.95
N ALA A 130 -15.02 13.74 -14.05
CA ALA A 130 -14.34 15.04 -14.08
C ALA A 130 -15.25 16.16 -13.59
N GLY A 131 -16.53 16.13 -13.92
CA GLY A 131 -17.49 17.14 -13.47
C GLY A 131 -17.65 17.17 -11.97
N SER A 132 -17.50 16.03 -11.27
CA SER A 132 -17.65 15.99 -9.83
C SER A 132 -16.46 16.62 -9.10
N ARG A 133 -15.32 16.75 -9.76
CA ARG A 133 -14.11 17.30 -9.15
C ARG A 133 -13.86 18.75 -9.44
N SER A 134 -14.24 19.19 -10.61
CA SER A 134 -13.90 20.54 -11.04
C SER A 134 -14.77 21.62 -10.38
N GLY A 135 -15.72 21.24 -9.61
CA GLY A 135 -16.72 22.15 -9.13
C GLY A 135 -17.61 22.65 -10.25
N ALA A 136 -17.41 22.11 -11.38
CA ALA A 136 -18.17 22.44 -12.54
C ALA A 136 -19.12 21.32 -12.83
N VAL A 137 -19.32 20.96 -12.77
CA VAL A 137 -20.06 20.23 -13.34
C VAL A 137 -20.82 19.55 -13.33
N SER A 138 -20.79 19.38 -13.18
CA SER A 138 -21.67 18.96 -13.36
C SER A 138 -22.20 18.02 -13.52
N LYS A 139 -22.31 17.71 -13.65
CA LYS A 139 -22.85 17.05 -13.91
C LYS A 139 -23.12 16.15 -13.72
N ARG A 140 -22.99 15.90 -13.87
CA ARG A 140 -23.36 15.24 -13.94
C ARG A 140 -23.66 14.87 -13.40
N GLY A 141 -23.15 14.85 -13.59
CA GLY A 141 -23.48 14.81 -13.33
C GLY A 141 -23.79 14.36 -13.14
N LEU A 142 -23.74 14.31 -13.13
CA LEU A 142 -24.07 14.22 -13.12
C LEU A 142 -24.30 13.57 -13.09
N GLU A 143 -24.29 13.38 -13.44
CA GLU A 143 -24.67 13.24 -13.74
C GLU A 143 -24.66 12.49 -13.46
N LYS A 144 -24.41 12.21 -13.28
CA LYS A 144 -24.45 11.98 -13.06
C LYS A 144 -24.35 11.71 -12.58
N ALA A 145 -23.92 11.56 -12.57
CA ALA A 145 -23.80 11.64 -12.27
C ALA A 145 -23.56 11.42 -12.10
N GLY A 146 -22.90 11.19 -12.14
CA GLY A 146 -22.75 11.36 -12.22
C GLY A 146 -22.61 11.23 -12.04
#